data_616c32512a075f2c371147ba5af8915d
#
_entry.id   616c32512a075f2c371147ba5af8915d
#
_cell.length_a   1.000
_cell.length_b   1.000
_cell.length_c   1.000
_cell.angle_alpha   90.00
_cell.angle_beta   90.00
_cell.angle_gamma   90.00
#
_symmetry.space_group_name_H-M   'P 1'
#
loop_
_entity.id
_entity.type
_entity.pdbx_description
1 polymer ?
#
loop_
_entity_poly.entity_id
_entity_poly.type
_entity_poly.pdbx_seq_one_letter_code
_entity_poly.pdbx_strand_id
1 'polypeptide(L)' 'MKTKEQLKALNQKTLAELDTDLKDKKSELFNLRFQLATGQLHNTAAIRECKKDIARVKTIIREQQLAGR' A
#
# COMPACT_ATOMS: atom_id res chain seq x y z
N MET A 1 0.05 5.05 -12.35
CA MET A 1 1.45 4.95 -11.89
C MET A 1 1.74 6.05 -10.89
N LYS A 2 2.43 5.72 -9.79
CA LYS A 2 2.74 6.71 -8.77
C LYS A 2 3.81 7.67 -9.25
N THR A 3 3.64 8.96 -8.96
CA THR A 3 4.59 9.99 -9.33
C THR A 3 5.72 10.07 -8.31
N LYS A 4 6.78 10.78 -8.67
CA LYS A 4 7.87 11.05 -7.73
C LYS A 4 7.38 11.81 -6.50
N GLU A 5 6.39 12.66 -6.67
CA GLU A 5 5.82 13.42 -5.56
C GLU A 5 5.16 12.50 -4.54
N GLN A 6 4.43 11.48 -5.01
CA GLN A 6 3.79 10.53 -4.13
C GLN A 6 4.82 9.70 -3.36
N LEU A 7 5.88 9.28 -4.03
CA LEU A 7 6.96 8.55 -3.36
C LEU A 7 7.69 9.43 -2.34
N LYS A 8 7.87 10.70 -2.67
CA LYS A 8 8.48 11.67 -1.76
C LYS A 8 7.64 11.85 -0.51
N ALA A 9 6.31 11.96 -0.67
CA ALA A 9 5.41 12.07 0.47
C ALA A 9 5.49 10.84 1.37
N LEU A 10 5.55 9.66 0.80
CA LEU A 10 5.70 8.43 1.56
C LEU A 10 7.03 8.39 2.32
N ASN A 11 8.11 8.84 1.70
CA ASN A 11 9.42 8.87 2.33
C ASN A 11 9.49 9.82 3.52
N GLN A 12 8.61 10.81 3.58
CA GLN A 12 8.58 11.77 4.69
C GLN A 12 7.80 11.25 5.90
N LYS A 13 7.09 10.14 5.76
CA LYS A 13 6.32 9.56 6.86
C LYS A 13 7.23 8.82 7.82
N THR A 14 6.83 8.80 9.10
CA THR A 14 7.53 7.99 10.10
C THR A 14 7.26 6.51 9.88
N LEU A 15 8.08 5.66 10.48
CA LEU A 15 7.86 4.21 10.40
C LEU A 15 6.51 3.82 10.98
N ALA A 16 6.07 4.48 12.06
CA ALA A 16 4.77 4.19 12.66
C ALA A 16 3.63 4.54 11.71
N GLU A 17 3.73 5.68 11.02
CA GLU A 17 2.71 6.08 10.04
C GLU A 17 2.69 5.13 8.84
N LEU A 18 3.85 4.73 8.36
CA LEU A 18 3.95 3.78 7.24
C LEU A 18 3.38 2.41 7.62
N ASP A 19 3.62 1.98 8.85
CA ASP A 19 3.07 0.71 9.33
C ASP A 19 1.54 0.76 9.39
N THR A 20 0.98 1.87 9.85
CA THR A 20 -0.47 2.08 9.86
C THR A 20 -1.03 2.09 8.45
N ASP A 21 -0.38 2.80 7.52
CA ASP A 21 -0.78 2.81 6.12
C ASP A 21 -0.77 1.41 5.53
N LEU A 22 0.24 0.61 5.87
CA LEU A 22 0.34 -0.76 5.39
C LEU A 22 -0.81 -1.62 5.88
N LYS A 23 -1.17 -1.49 7.16
CA LYS A 23 -2.29 -2.24 7.74
C LYS A 23 -3.60 -1.84 7.08
N ASP A 24 -3.81 -0.54 6.86
CA ASP A 24 -5.01 -0.03 6.20
C ASP A 24 -5.10 -0.57 4.76
N LYS A 25 -4.00 -0.57 4.04
CA LYS A 25 -3.97 -1.08 2.66
C LYS A 25 -4.22 -2.58 2.61
N LYS A 26 -3.72 -3.34 3.57
CA LYS A 26 -3.98 -4.78 3.65
C LYS A 26 -5.46 -5.06 3.92
N SER A 27 -6.09 -4.30 4.80
CA SER A 27 -7.53 -4.41 5.06
C SER A 27 -8.33 -4.09 3.81
N GLU A 28 -7.96 -3.03 3.11
CA GLU A 28 -8.61 -2.64 1.86
C GLU A 28 -8.49 -3.75 0.81
N LEU A 29 -7.30 -4.33 0.68
CA LEU A 29 -7.08 -5.44 -0.26
C LEU A 29 -7.96 -6.63 0.08
N PHE A 30 -8.06 -6.98 1.36
CA PHE A 30 -8.92 -8.06 1.81
C PHE A 30 -10.37 -7.81 1.43
N ASN A 31 -10.86 -6.60 1.67
CA ASN A 31 -12.23 -6.21 1.33
C ASN A 31 -12.48 -6.29 -0.18
N LEU A 32 -11.53 -5.83 -0.97
CA LEU A 32 -11.65 -5.89 -2.43
C LEU A 32 -11.71 -7.34 -2.93
N ARG A 33 -10.88 -8.21 -2.37
CA ARG A 33 -10.90 -9.63 -2.72
C ARG A 33 -12.21 -10.29 -2.31
N PHE A 34 -12.73 -9.92 -1.15
CA PHE A 34 -14.01 -10.42 -0.68
C PHE A 34 -15.14 -9.98 -1.63
N GLN A 35 -15.14 -8.71 -2.03
CA GLN A 35 -16.12 -8.20 -2.98
C GLN A 35 -16.04 -8.91 -4.33
N LEU A 36 -14.83 -9.22 -4.79
CA LEU A 36 -14.66 -9.97 -6.02
C LEU A 36 -15.24 -11.38 -5.88
N ALA A 37 -14.98 -12.04 -4.77
CA ALA A 37 -15.47 -13.41 -4.53
C ALA A 37 -16.99 -13.47 -4.43
N THR A 38 -17.63 -12.41 -3.93
CA THR A 38 -19.09 -12.36 -3.80
C THR A 38 -19.77 -11.77 -5.03
N GLY A 39 -19.01 -11.42 -6.06
CA GLY A 39 -19.58 -10.85 -7.29
C GLY A 39 -19.93 -9.39 -7.23
N GLN A 40 -19.55 -8.69 -6.17
CA GLN A 40 -19.84 -7.26 -6.03
C GLN A 40 -18.81 -6.39 -6.77
N LEU A 41 -17.63 -6.92 -6.99
CA LEU A 41 -16.56 -6.20 -7.69
C LEU A 41 -16.38 -6.81 -9.08
N HIS A 42 -16.55 -5.99 -10.11
CA HIS A 42 -16.43 -6.45 -11.50
C HIS A 42 -15.09 -6.08 -12.14
N ASN A 43 -14.37 -5.15 -11.53
CA ASN A 43 -13.10 -4.64 -12.07
C ASN A 43 -11.96 -4.98 -11.11
N THR A 44 -10.99 -5.75 -11.59
CA THR A 44 -9.84 -6.16 -10.77
C THR A 44 -8.72 -5.12 -10.72
N ALA A 45 -8.87 -4.00 -11.43
CA ALA A 45 -7.84 -2.96 -11.44
C ALA A 45 -7.59 -2.39 -10.04
N ALA A 46 -8.65 -2.26 -9.23
CA ALA A 46 -8.51 -1.77 -7.86
C ALA A 46 -7.64 -2.70 -7.01
N ILE A 47 -7.77 -4.01 -7.22
CA ILE A 47 -6.95 -4.99 -6.51
C ILE A 47 -5.47 -4.83 -6.88
N ARG A 48 -5.18 -4.67 -8.18
CA ARG A 48 -3.81 -4.49 -8.64
C ARG A 48 -3.20 -3.20 -8.09
N GLU A 49 -3.95 -2.12 -8.10
CA GLU A 49 -3.48 -0.85 -7.56
C GLU A 49 -3.19 -0.97 -6.07
N CYS A 50 -4.07 -1.61 -5.33
CA CYS A 50 -3.87 -1.82 -3.90
C CYS A 50 -2.63 -2.65 -3.62
N LYS A 51 -2.39 -3.71 -4.40
CA LYS A 51 -1.19 -4.54 -4.27
C LYS A 51 0.07 -3.72 -4.54
N LYS A 52 0.05 -2.87 -5.56
CA LYS A 52 1.18 -2.01 -5.88
C LYS A 52 1.47 -1.02 -4.75
N ASP A 53 0.42 -0.45 -4.17
CA ASP A 53 0.57 0.48 -3.05
C ASP A 53 1.19 -0.24 -1.84
N ILE A 54 0.74 -1.45 -1.54
CA ILE A 54 1.30 -2.25 -0.45
C ILE A 54 2.79 -2.50 -0.70
N ALA A 55 3.15 -2.88 -1.90
CA ALA A 55 4.54 -3.14 -2.25
C ALA A 55 5.41 -1.90 -2.09
N ARG A 56 4.91 -0.73 -2.51
CA ARG A 56 5.64 0.53 -2.36
C ARG A 56 5.85 0.88 -0.90
N VAL A 57 4.81 0.77 -0.08
CA VAL A 57 4.91 1.08 1.35
C VAL A 57 5.90 0.13 2.02
N LYS A 58 5.84 -1.16 1.71
CA LYS A 58 6.79 -2.14 2.26
C LYS A 58 8.22 -1.79 1.88
N THR A 59 8.44 -1.40 0.63
CA THR A 59 9.77 -1.05 0.14
C THR A 59 10.32 0.16 0.90
N ILE A 60 9.49 1.18 1.10
CA ILE A 60 9.90 2.40 1.80
C ILE A 60 10.18 2.10 3.27
N ILE A 61 9.35 1.29 3.93
CA ILE A 61 9.60 0.87 5.30
C ILE A 61 10.97 0.18 5.40
N ARG A 62 11.25 -0.74 4.48
CA ARG A 62 12.50 -1.46 4.46
C ARG A 62 13.69 -0.52 4.28
N GLU A 63 13.58 0.43 3.35
CA GLU A 63 14.63 1.41 3.11
C GLU A 63 14.90 2.26 4.34
N GLN A 64 13.85 2.71 5.01
CA GLN A 64 14.00 3.51 6.23
C GLN A 64 14.63 2.70 7.37
N GLN A 65 14.26 1.44 7.51
CA GLN A 65 14.86 0.57 8.51
C GLN A 65 16.35 0.38 8.26
N LEU A 66 16.74 0.22 7.00
CA LEU A 66 18.14 0.08 6.64
C LEU A 66 18.93 1.38 6.82
N ALA A 67 18.30 2.51 6.46
CA ALA A 67 18.96 3.82 6.56
C ALA A 67 19.04 4.31 8.01
N GLY A 68 18.16 3.84 8.87
CA GLY A 68 18.10 4.27 10.27
C GLY A 68 19.11 3.61 11.18
N ARG A 69 20.02 2.81 10.66
CA ARG A 69 21.02 2.10 11.45
C ARG A 69 22.28 2.92 11.73
#